data_45e2b9315d84c349cd557ca19c825d1c
#
_entry.id   45e2b9315d84c349cd557ca19c825d1c
#
_cell.length_a   1.000
_cell.length_b   1.000
_cell.length_c   1.000
_cell.angle_alpha   90.00
_cell.angle_beta   90.00
_cell.angle_gamma   90.00
#
_symmetry.space_group_name_H-M   'P 1'
#
loop_
_entity.id
_entity.type
_entity.pdbx_description
1 polymer ?
#
loop_
_entity_poly.entity_id
_entity_poly.type
_entity_poly.pdbx_seq_one_letter_code
_entity_poly.pdbx_strand_id
1 'polypeptide(L)'
;YYRDFLPDILAANRGSMDWATWRQVPILQRADLQAHGQSLNSERVPESHLPLSTGKTSGSTGRPVDLVGTRLTDAMWNAFTLRGHLWHGRDLSARLATIKIFAQPHPALLDQGLVLPTWGPATEMFSPRGDAVILSATVPVSQQWRWLKAQQPAYLLSYPSNLAALAEESLQQDVGLESLRGVISIGERLTAAQRQLCRAAWQLEIKDIYSAEEVGYIAHQSPQ
;
A
#
# COMPACT_ATOMS: atom_id res chain seq x y z
N TYR A 1 26.09 -7.75 5.82
CA TYR A 1 26.10 -6.30 6.09
C TYR A 1 26.18 -6.04 7.59
N TYR A 2 25.15 -6.33 8.38
CA TYR A 2 25.16 -6.08 9.83
C TYR A 2 26.13 -6.99 10.60
N ARG A 3 26.50 -8.14 10.08
CA ARG A 3 27.46 -9.06 10.69
C ARG A 3 28.81 -8.40 10.94
N ASP A 4 29.17 -7.43 10.12
CA ASP A 4 30.45 -6.72 10.21
C ASP A 4 30.44 -5.60 11.27
N PHE A 5 29.26 -5.10 11.65
CA PHE A 5 29.10 -3.97 12.57
C PHE A 5 28.60 -4.36 13.95
N LEU A 6 27.62 -5.28 14.02
CA LEU A 6 26.96 -5.60 15.29
C LEU A 6 27.87 -6.17 16.37
N PRO A 7 28.88 -7.04 16.06
CA PRO A 7 29.78 -7.56 17.08
C PRO A 7 30.55 -6.45 17.81
N ASP A 8 31.07 -5.47 17.07
CA ASP A 8 31.86 -4.36 17.62
C ASP A 8 30.99 -3.42 18.45
N ILE A 9 29.79 -3.09 17.94
CA ILE A 9 28.80 -2.26 18.66
C ILE A 9 28.38 -2.92 19.95
N LEU A 10 28.09 -4.23 19.93
CA LEU A 10 27.70 -4.98 21.12
C LEU A 10 28.85 -5.11 22.11
N ALA A 11 30.08 -5.37 21.63
CA ALA A 11 31.27 -5.45 22.49
C ALA A 11 31.54 -4.11 23.21
N ALA A 12 31.43 -2.98 22.48
CA ALA A 12 31.60 -1.65 23.06
C ALA A 12 30.53 -1.30 24.11
N ASN A 13 29.34 -1.92 24.03
CA ASN A 13 28.20 -1.68 24.90
C ASN A 13 27.92 -2.85 25.85
N ARG A 14 28.92 -3.65 26.19
CA ARG A 14 28.85 -4.80 27.15
C ARG A 14 27.77 -5.83 26.81
N GLY A 15 27.53 -6.04 25.51
CA GLY A 15 26.49 -6.95 25.00
C GLY A 15 25.06 -6.43 25.11
N SER A 16 24.85 -5.19 25.55
CA SER A 16 23.51 -4.59 25.66
C SER A 16 23.05 -3.96 24.36
N MET A 17 21.77 -4.13 24.02
CA MET A 17 21.09 -3.50 22.88
C MET A 17 19.98 -2.57 23.41
N ASP A 18 20.38 -1.53 24.15
CA ASP A 18 19.49 -0.44 24.55
C ASP A 18 19.30 0.60 23.40
N TRP A 19 18.50 1.64 23.65
CA TRP A 19 18.28 2.69 22.66
C TRP A 19 19.54 3.46 22.24
N ALA A 20 20.50 3.63 23.13
CA ALA A 20 21.74 4.33 22.83
C ALA A 20 22.62 3.49 21.91
N THR A 21 22.72 2.20 22.20
CA THR A 21 23.42 1.20 21.37
C THR A 21 22.75 1.03 20.01
N TRP A 22 21.39 0.94 19.97
CA TRP A 22 20.64 0.83 18.71
C TRP A 22 20.91 1.99 17.75
N ARG A 23 21.05 3.21 18.25
CA ARG A 23 21.37 4.39 17.42
C ARG A 23 22.75 4.37 16.79
N GLN A 24 23.64 3.50 17.23
CA GLN A 24 24.96 3.32 16.63
C GLN A 24 24.94 2.34 15.44
N VAL A 25 23.88 1.56 15.30
CA VAL A 25 23.71 0.65 14.16
C VAL A 25 23.55 1.47 12.87
N PRO A 26 24.36 1.21 11.83
CA PRO A 26 24.27 1.93 10.57
C PRO A 26 22.88 1.79 9.95
N ILE A 27 22.34 2.91 9.46
CA ILE A 27 21.07 2.91 8.74
C ILE A 27 21.30 2.32 7.36
N LEU A 28 20.57 1.27 7.02
CA LEU A 28 20.59 0.66 5.71
C LEU A 28 20.05 1.64 4.65
N GLN A 29 20.90 2.01 3.71
CA GLN A 29 20.54 2.91 2.62
C GLN A 29 20.10 2.13 1.39
N ARG A 30 19.35 2.77 0.48
CA ARG A 30 18.96 2.15 -0.80
C ARG A 30 20.19 1.67 -1.60
N ALA A 31 21.28 2.41 -1.55
CA ALA A 31 22.53 2.02 -2.21
C ALA A 31 23.09 0.70 -1.67
N ASP A 32 22.97 0.46 -0.36
CA ASP A 32 23.39 -0.80 0.27
C ASP A 32 22.53 -1.97 -0.21
N LEU A 33 21.20 -1.77 -0.30
CA LEU A 33 20.27 -2.77 -0.84
C LEU A 33 20.65 -3.12 -2.31
N GLN A 34 21.02 -2.12 -3.10
CA GLN A 34 21.40 -2.32 -4.50
C GLN A 34 22.77 -2.95 -4.66
N ALA A 35 23.72 -2.65 -3.74
CA ALA A 35 25.08 -3.17 -3.79
C ALA A 35 25.18 -4.60 -3.26
N HIS A 36 24.47 -4.91 -2.18
CA HIS A 36 24.56 -6.19 -1.48
C HIS A 36 23.52 -7.21 -1.96
N GLY A 37 22.37 -6.77 -2.50
CA GLY A 37 21.38 -7.63 -3.12
C GLY A 37 21.00 -8.84 -2.25
N GLN A 38 21.14 -10.04 -2.81
CA GLN A 38 20.77 -11.28 -2.14
C GLN A 38 21.58 -11.60 -0.88
N SER A 39 22.79 -11.03 -0.71
CA SER A 39 23.59 -11.25 0.50
C SER A 39 22.98 -10.63 1.76
N LEU A 40 21.98 -9.77 1.62
CA LEU A 40 21.20 -9.22 2.72
C LEU A 40 20.07 -10.16 3.20
N ASN A 41 19.73 -11.17 2.41
CA ASN A 41 18.70 -12.13 2.78
C ASN A 41 19.18 -13.02 3.93
N SER A 42 18.24 -13.47 4.75
CA SER A 42 18.53 -14.43 5.83
C SER A 42 19.06 -15.75 5.26
N GLU A 43 20.15 -16.26 5.78
CA GLU A 43 20.72 -17.57 5.42
C GLU A 43 19.83 -18.74 5.86
N ARG A 44 19.01 -18.52 6.89
CA ARG A 44 18.11 -19.53 7.44
C ARG A 44 16.71 -18.94 7.57
N VAL A 45 15.79 -19.50 6.84
CA VAL A 45 14.36 -19.17 6.95
C VAL A 45 13.68 -20.36 7.62
N PRO A 46 12.93 -20.15 8.72
CA PRO A 46 12.17 -21.22 9.36
C PRO A 46 11.21 -21.87 8.36
N GLU A 47 11.04 -23.19 8.43
CA GLU A 47 10.15 -23.93 7.53
C GLU A 47 8.70 -23.40 7.59
N SER A 48 8.24 -23.00 8.77
CA SER A 48 6.92 -22.38 8.98
C SER A 48 6.71 -21.05 8.25
N HIS A 49 7.78 -20.41 7.76
CA HIS A 49 7.72 -19.16 7.00
C HIS A 49 7.72 -19.36 5.48
N LEU A 50 7.86 -20.60 5.01
CA LEU A 50 7.81 -20.92 3.58
C LEU A 50 6.35 -20.99 3.06
N PRO A 51 6.12 -20.79 1.76
CA PRO A 51 7.10 -20.47 0.72
C PRO A 51 7.59 -19.02 0.78
N LEU A 52 8.70 -18.75 0.08
CA LEU A 52 9.18 -17.39 -0.16
C LEU A 52 8.42 -16.76 -1.32
N SER A 53 8.19 -15.46 -1.21
CA SER A 53 7.69 -14.60 -2.28
C SER A 53 8.78 -13.63 -2.74
N THR A 54 8.73 -13.19 -3.99
CA THR A 54 9.67 -12.20 -4.53
C THR A 54 8.91 -10.97 -5.02
N GLY A 55 9.42 -9.79 -4.71
CA GLY A 55 8.89 -8.52 -5.14
C GLY A 55 10.00 -7.61 -5.67
N LYS A 56 9.60 -6.52 -6.32
CA LYS A 56 10.51 -5.46 -6.78
C LYS A 56 9.91 -4.11 -6.47
N THR A 57 10.75 -3.21 -5.96
CA THR A 57 10.33 -1.81 -5.81
C THR A 57 10.15 -1.16 -7.18
N SER A 58 9.27 -0.16 -7.29
CA SER A 58 8.98 0.54 -8.56
C SER A 58 10.18 1.26 -9.17
N GLY A 59 11.23 1.52 -8.39
CA GLY A 59 12.47 2.12 -8.88
C GLY A 59 12.32 3.53 -9.44
N SER A 60 11.36 4.32 -9.00
CA SER A 60 11.08 5.69 -9.47
C SER A 60 12.29 6.62 -9.54
N THR A 61 13.34 6.34 -8.78
CA THR A 61 14.59 7.12 -8.71
C THR A 61 15.82 6.35 -9.21
N GLY A 62 15.66 5.21 -9.91
CA GLY A 62 16.80 4.42 -10.39
C GLY A 62 16.51 2.92 -10.49
N ARG A 63 17.53 2.09 -10.23
CA ARG A 63 17.41 0.63 -10.29
C ARG A 63 16.42 0.11 -9.27
N PRO A 64 15.48 -0.78 -9.64
CA PRO A 64 14.62 -1.49 -8.69
C PRO A 64 15.47 -2.29 -7.68
N VAL A 65 14.90 -2.49 -6.49
CA VAL A 65 15.48 -3.40 -5.49
C VAL A 65 14.65 -4.68 -5.48
N ASP A 66 15.31 -5.82 -5.56
CA ASP A 66 14.68 -7.12 -5.39
C ASP A 66 14.45 -7.39 -3.90
N LEU A 67 13.26 -7.80 -3.55
CA LEU A 67 12.84 -8.08 -2.18
C LEU A 67 12.39 -9.53 -2.06
N VAL A 68 12.65 -10.13 -0.91
CA VAL A 68 12.20 -11.47 -0.58
C VAL A 68 11.26 -11.39 0.60
N GLY A 69 10.01 -11.77 0.38
CA GLY A 69 9.00 -11.95 1.40
C GLY A 69 8.90 -13.39 1.87
N THR A 70 8.14 -13.62 2.93
CA THR A 70 7.83 -14.94 3.46
C THR A 70 6.33 -15.09 3.63
N ARG A 71 5.84 -16.32 3.77
CA ARG A 71 4.44 -16.58 4.12
C ARG A 71 4.00 -15.79 5.36
N LEU A 72 4.90 -15.57 6.33
CA LEU A 72 4.60 -14.78 7.51
C LEU A 72 4.39 -13.30 7.16
N THR A 73 5.24 -12.73 6.29
CA THR A 73 5.06 -11.33 5.85
C THR A 73 3.75 -11.14 5.11
N ASP A 74 3.35 -12.09 4.27
CA ASP A 74 2.07 -12.05 3.56
C ASP A 74 0.88 -12.17 4.53
N ALA A 75 0.99 -13.07 5.52
CA ALA A 75 -0.04 -13.21 6.56
C ALA A 75 -0.18 -11.94 7.41
N MET A 76 0.93 -11.31 7.78
CA MET A 76 0.93 -10.05 8.52
C MET A 76 0.36 -8.89 7.69
N TRP A 77 0.69 -8.83 6.39
CA TRP A 77 0.10 -7.86 5.48
C TRP A 77 -1.43 -7.99 5.45
N ASN A 78 -1.94 -9.21 5.27
CA ASN A 78 -3.38 -9.47 5.27
C ASN A 78 -4.03 -9.15 6.62
N ALA A 79 -3.39 -9.48 7.74
CA ALA A 79 -3.89 -9.18 9.08
C ALA A 79 -3.99 -7.66 9.33
N PHE A 80 -2.98 -6.88 8.94
CA PHE A 80 -3.01 -5.43 9.06
C PHE A 80 -4.00 -4.77 8.10
N THR A 81 -4.15 -5.30 6.89
CA THR A 81 -5.18 -4.87 5.95
C THR A 81 -6.57 -5.05 6.54
N LEU A 82 -6.86 -6.25 7.03
CA LEU A 82 -8.14 -6.54 7.68
C LEU A 82 -8.37 -5.68 8.91
N ARG A 83 -7.37 -5.57 9.80
CA ARG A 83 -7.44 -4.68 10.96
C ARG A 83 -7.80 -3.26 10.55
N GLY A 84 -7.18 -2.75 9.49
CA GLY A 84 -7.46 -1.41 8.98
C GLY A 84 -8.91 -1.26 8.51
N HIS A 85 -9.46 -2.25 7.82
CA HIS A 85 -10.85 -2.23 7.42
C HIS A 85 -11.81 -2.23 8.62
N LEU A 86 -11.59 -3.14 9.57
CA LEU A 86 -12.42 -3.26 10.78
C LEU A 86 -12.31 -2.03 11.68
N TRP A 87 -11.10 -1.51 11.85
CA TRP A 87 -10.84 -0.33 12.68
C TRP A 87 -11.56 0.92 12.18
N HIS A 88 -11.66 1.06 10.86
CA HIS A 88 -12.41 2.15 10.23
C HIS A 88 -13.89 1.84 10.02
N GLY A 89 -14.41 0.72 10.53
CA GLY A 89 -15.83 0.34 10.41
C GLY A 89 -16.30 0.20 8.96
N ARG A 90 -15.41 -0.23 8.03
CA ARG A 90 -15.78 -0.36 6.62
C ARG A 90 -16.73 -1.52 6.41
N ASP A 91 -17.77 -1.28 5.62
CA ASP A 91 -18.72 -2.29 5.19
C ASP A 91 -18.07 -3.20 4.13
N LEU A 92 -17.61 -4.39 4.55
CA LEU A 92 -16.94 -5.35 3.69
C LEU A 92 -17.88 -6.04 2.69
N SER A 93 -19.19 -5.77 2.74
CA SER A 93 -20.14 -6.22 1.74
C SER A 93 -20.33 -5.25 0.57
N ALA A 94 -19.79 -4.02 0.71
CA ALA A 94 -19.87 -3.00 -0.31
C ALA A 94 -18.72 -3.11 -1.35
N ARG A 95 -18.83 -2.39 -2.46
CA ARG A 95 -17.81 -2.38 -3.53
C ARG A 95 -16.62 -1.50 -3.17
N LEU A 96 -15.40 -2.02 -3.37
CA LEU A 96 -14.15 -1.28 -3.33
C LEU A 96 -13.63 -1.03 -4.74
N ALA A 97 -13.36 0.22 -5.12
CA ALA A 97 -12.56 0.54 -6.29
C ALA A 97 -11.09 0.71 -5.91
N THR A 98 -10.20 0.09 -6.67
CA THR A 98 -8.75 0.23 -6.51
C THR A 98 -8.14 0.72 -7.81
N ILE A 99 -7.46 1.88 -7.78
CA ILE A 99 -6.75 2.42 -8.94
C ILE A 99 -5.27 2.52 -8.58
N LYS A 100 -4.44 1.63 -9.17
CA LYS A 100 -3.01 1.52 -8.87
C LYS A 100 -2.19 1.25 -10.12
N ILE A 101 -0.87 1.44 -10.04
CA ILE A 101 0.07 1.03 -11.08
C ILE A 101 0.36 -0.47 -10.91
N PHE A 102 0.37 -1.19 -12.04
CA PHE A 102 0.72 -2.61 -12.12
C PHE A 102 1.93 -2.76 -13.03
N ALA A 103 2.94 -3.51 -12.60
CA ALA A 103 4.18 -3.71 -13.36
C ALA A 103 3.92 -4.42 -14.71
N GLN A 104 2.97 -5.36 -14.73
CA GLN A 104 2.53 -6.09 -15.91
C GLN A 104 0.99 -6.13 -15.92
N PRO A 105 0.33 -5.04 -16.36
CA PRO A 105 -1.11 -4.96 -16.30
C PRO A 105 -1.76 -5.95 -17.29
N HIS A 106 -2.77 -6.66 -16.82
CA HIS A 106 -3.69 -7.36 -17.72
C HIS A 106 -4.36 -6.33 -18.64
N PRO A 107 -4.57 -6.61 -19.95
CA PRO A 107 -5.16 -5.63 -20.87
C PRO A 107 -6.46 -4.98 -20.39
N ALA A 108 -7.33 -5.72 -19.72
CA ALA A 108 -8.56 -5.19 -19.15
C ALA A 108 -8.33 -4.07 -18.12
N LEU A 109 -7.22 -4.08 -17.39
CA LEU A 109 -6.88 -3.02 -16.43
C LEU A 109 -6.60 -1.66 -17.09
N LEU A 110 -6.33 -1.65 -18.39
CA LEU A 110 -6.05 -0.45 -19.19
C LEU A 110 -7.30 0.12 -19.88
N ASP A 111 -8.45 -0.56 -19.76
CA ASP A 111 -9.69 -0.19 -20.46
C ASP A 111 -10.90 -0.27 -19.53
N GLN A 112 -11.49 -1.45 -19.37
CA GLN A 112 -12.74 -1.66 -18.63
C GLN A 112 -12.55 -2.02 -17.16
N GLY A 113 -11.33 -2.28 -16.74
CA GLY A 113 -11.00 -2.77 -15.40
C GLY A 113 -11.24 -4.27 -15.22
N LEU A 114 -10.95 -4.76 -14.03
CA LEU A 114 -11.22 -6.13 -13.60
C LEU A 114 -12.15 -6.11 -12.39
N VAL A 115 -13.01 -7.13 -12.29
CA VAL A 115 -13.85 -7.37 -11.11
C VAL A 115 -13.32 -8.59 -10.38
N LEU A 116 -13.06 -8.44 -9.10
CA LEU A 116 -12.66 -9.51 -8.19
C LEU A 116 -13.80 -9.81 -7.21
N PRO A 117 -13.99 -11.07 -6.80
CA PRO A 117 -15.11 -11.46 -5.95
C PRO A 117 -14.99 -10.97 -4.49
N THR A 118 -13.85 -10.41 -4.11
CA THR A 118 -13.55 -9.89 -2.76
C THR A 118 -12.57 -8.71 -2.84
N TRP A 119 -12.36 -8.01 -1.72
CA TRP A 119 -11.33 -6.97 -1.61
C TRP A 119 -9.90 -7.53 -1.50
N GLY A 120 -9.72 -8.82 -1.74
CA GLY A 120 -8.46 -9.55 -1.67
C GLY A 120 -8.42 -10.55 -0.51
N PRO A 121 -7.30 -11.26 -0.34
CA PRO A 121 -7.17 -12.39 0.59
C PRO A 121 -7.55 -12.04 2.05
N ALA A 122 -7.31 -10.79 2.47
CA ALA A 122 -7.64 -10.33 3.82
C ALA A 122 -9.15 -10.40 4.15
N THR A 123 -10.02 -10.41 3.15
CA THR A 123 -11.48 -10.34 3.32
C THR A 123 -12.21 -11.59 2.86
N GLU A 124 -11.50 -12.61 2.37
CA GLU A 124 -12.11 -13.83 1.82
C GLU A 124 -12.96 -14.62 2.81
N MET A 125 -12.65 -14.52 4.10
CA MET A 125 -13.37 -15.24 5.16
C MET A 125 -14.72 -14.60 5.55
N PHE A 126 -15.03 -13.39 5.07
CA PHE A 126 -16.25 -12.67 5.43
C PHE A 126 -17.44 -13.03 4.53
N SER A 127 -18.65 -13.01 5.09
CA SER A 127 -19.91 -13.22 4.37
C SER A 127 -21.03 -12.38 5.03
N PRO A 128 -21.80 -11.57 4.28
CA PRO A 128 -21.63 -11.31 2.84
C PRO A 128 -20.34 -10.52 2.56
N ARG A 129 -19.77 -10.70 1.36
CA ARG A 129 -18.56 -9.99 0.91
C ARG A 129 -18.83 -9.19 -0.36
N GLY A 130 -18.31 -7.97 -0.40
CA GLY A 130 -18.34 -7.11 -1.56
C GLY A 130 -17.25 -7.44 -2.56
N ASP A 131 -17.52 -7.09 -3.80
CA ASP A 131 -16.54 -7.20 -4.88
C ASP A 131 -15.51 -6.05 -4.81
N ALA A 132 -14.37 -6.25 -5.46
CA ALA A 132 -13.44 -5.18 -5.79
C ALA A 132 -13.38 -4.98 -7.29
N VAL A 133 -13.36 -3.72 -7.71
CA VAL A 133 -13.13 -3.33 -9.11
C VAL A 133 -11.77 -2.64 -9.21
N ILE A 134 -10.99 -3.03 -10.21
CA ILE A 134 -9.59 -2.61 -10.31
C ILE A 134 -9.34 -1.99 -11.67
N LEU A 135 -8.66 -0.83 -11.69
CA LEU A 135 -8.22 -0.14 -12.91
C LEU A 135 -6.76 0.29 -12.76
N SER A 136 -6.02 0.39 -13.86
CA SER A 136 -4.66 0.92 -13.84
C SER A 136 -4.67 2.45 -13.68
N ALA A 137 -3.81 2.97 -12.83
CA ALA A 137 -3.58 4.42 -12.69
C ALA A 137 -2.88 5.05 -13.90
N THR A 138 -2.40 4.24 -14.86
CA THR A 138 -1.85 4.73 -16.13
C THR A 138 -2.93 5.11 -17.16
N VAL A 139 -4.17 4.75 -16.90
CA VAL A 139 -5.33 5.19 -17.69
C VAL A 139 -5.54 6.69 -17.49
N PRO A 140 -5.91 7.47 -18.54
CA PRO A 140 -6.20 8.91 -18.39
C PRO A 140 -7.22 9.20 -17.29
N VAL A 141 -7.03 10.27 -16.51
CA VAL A 141 -7.88 10.62 -15.35
C VAL A 141 -9.36 10.77 -15.75
N SER A 142 -9.65 11.40 -16.88
CA SER A 142 -11.02 11.54 -17.38
C SER A 142 -11.70 10.20 -17.70
N GLN A 143 -10.92 9.19 -18.11
CA GLN A 143 -11.43 7.82 -18.30
C GLN A 143 -11.59 7.09 -16.96
N GLN A 144 -10.65 7.24 -16.04
CA GLN A 144 -10.78 6.73 -14.66
C GLN A 144 -12.05 7.30 -13.99
N TRP A 145 -12.32 8.60 -14.17
CA TRP A 145 -13.48 9.25 -13.60
C TRP A 145 -14.80 8.71 -14.18
N ARG A 146 -14.88 8.57 -15.51
CA ARG A 146 -16.05 7.92 -16.16
C ARG A 146 -16.27 6.50 -15.67
N TRP A 147 -15.17 5.74 -15.53
CA TRP A 147 -15.20 4.38 -14.99
C TRP A 147 -15.70 4.34 -13.54
N LEU A 148 -15.19 5.20 -12.65
CA LEU A 148 -15.66 5.30 -11.27
C LEU A 148 -17.16 5.61 -11.18
N LYS A 149 -17.64 6.54 -12.00
CA LYS A 149 -19.08 6.86 -12.09
C LYS A 149 -19.93 5.65 -12.49
N ALA A 150 -19.42 4.81 -13.40
CA ALA A 150 -20.11 3.59 -13.80
C ALA A 150 -20.05 2.49 -12.72
N GLN A 151 -18.96 2.40 -11.97
CA GLN A 151 -18.77 1.38 -10.94
C GLN A 151 -19.51 1.67 -9.63
N GLN A 152 -19.80 2.93 -9.33
CA GLN A 152 -20.49 3.38 -8.10
C GLN A 152 -19.89 2.75 -6.81
N PRO A 153 -18.57 2.87 -6.56
CA PRO A 153 -17.94 2.22 -5.43
C PRO A 153 -18.32 2.91 -4.10
N ALA A 154 -18.40 2.12 -3.03
CA ALA A 154 -18.51 2.66 -1.68
C ALA A 154 -17.16 3.11 -1.11
N TYR A 155 -16.08 2.53 -1.58
CA TYR A 155 -14.72 2.88 -1.15
C TYR A 155 -13.79 3.02 -2.35
N LEU A 156 -12.87 3.99 -2.27
CA LEU A 156 -11.86 4.23 -3.29
C LEU A 156 -10.48 4.17 -2.67
N LEU A 157 -9.59 3.33 -3.21
CA LEU A 157 -8.19 3.24 -2.85
C LEU A 157 -7.33 3.64 -4.03
N SER A 158 -6.44 4.62 -3.84
CA SER A 158 -5.46 5.04 -4.86
C SER A 158 -4.29 5.80 -4.25
N TYR A 159 -3.38 6.28 -5.09
CA TYR A 159 -2.29 7.17 -4.70
C TYR A 159 -2.81 8.58 -4.41
N PRO A 160 -2.22 9.31 -3.45
CA PRO A 160 -2.56 10.71 -3.17
C PRO A 160 -2.61 11.62 -4.41
N SER A 161 -1.63 11.49 -5.31
CA SER A 161 -1.59 12.27 -6.57
C SER A 161 -2.76 11.95 -7.48
N ASN A 162 -3.12 10.68 -7.63
CA ASN A 162 -4.23 10.24 -8.45
C ASN A 162 -5.60 10.62 -7.84
N LEU A 163 -5.73 10.52 -6.51
CA LEU A 163 -6.93 10.98 -5.80
C LEU A 163 -7.16 12.47 -5.99
N ALA A 164 -6.09 13.29 -5.93
CA ALA A 164 -6.17 14.71 -6.18
C ALA A 164 -6.64 15.02 -7.61
N ALA A 165 -6.08 14.36 -8.62
CA ALA A 165 -6.48 14.52 -10.01
C ALA A 165 -7.95 14.11 -10.26
N LEU A 166 -8.41 13.03 -9.62
CA LEU A 166 -9.83 12.62 -9.68
C LEU A 166 -10.75 13.61 -8.95
N ALA A 167 -10.29 14.20 -7.86
CA ALA A 167 -11.04 15.23 -7.13
C ALA A 167 -11.17 16.52 -7.96
N GLU A 168 -10.12 16.93 -8.67
CA GLU A 168 -10.17 18.04 -9.62
C GLU A 168 -11.18 17.77 -10.75
N GLU A 169 -11.14 16.59 -11.33
CA GLU A 169 -12.08 16.17 -12.39
C GLU A 169 -13.53 16.18 -11.88
N SER A 170 -13.77 15.73 -10.65
CA SER A 170 -15.07 15.76 -9.96
C SER A 170 -15.60 17.20 -9.83
N LEU A 171 -14.76 18.11 -9.35
CA LEU A 171 -15.11 19.51 -9.15
C LEU A 171 -15.35 20.24 -10.49
N GLN A 172 -14.53 19.97 -11.50
CA GLN A 172 -14.69 20.57 -12.83
C GLN A 172 -16.00 20.14 -13.52
N GLN A 173 -16.45 18.92 -13.29
CA GLN A 173 -17.69 18.41 -13.84
C GLN A 173 -18.91 18.73 -12.97
N ASP A 174 -18.71 19.26 -11.76
CA ASP A 174 -19.76 19.46 -10.74
C ASP A 174 -20.59 18.19 -10.47
N VAL A 175 -19.90 17.05 -10.45
CA VAL A 175 -20.49 15.72 -10.23
C VAL A 175 -19.69 14.99 -9.15
N GLY A 176 -20.37 14.56 -8.10
CA GLY A 176 -19.79 13.71 -7.04
C GLY A 176 -19.91 12.19 -7.34
N LEU A 177 -19.40 11.40 -6.40
CA LEU A 177 -19.63 9.97 -6.30
C LEU A 177 -20.56 9.74 -5.11
N GLU A 178 -21.86 9.73 -5.32
CA GLU A 178 -22.87 9.64 -4.25
C GLU A 178 -22.77 8.35 -3.42
N SER A 179 -22.29 7.26 -4.04
CA SER A 179 -22.06 5.98 -3.36
C SER A 179 -20.86 5.98 -2.45
N LEU A 180 -19.94 6.96 -2.58
CA LEU A 180 -18.64 6.94 -1.90
C LEU A 180 -18.80 7.24 -0.40
N ARG A 181 -18.31 6.32 0.44
CA ARG A 181 -18.34 6.41 1.92
C ARG A 181 -16.95 6.56 2.52
N GLY A 182 -15.88 6.29 1.75
CA GLY A 182 -14.53 6.41 2.24
C GLY A 182 -13.47 6.39 1.15
N VAL A 183 -12.40 7.16 1.41
CA VAL A 183 -11.25 7.29 0.52
C VAL A 183 -9.99 6.85 1.27
N ILE A 184 -9.17 6.04 0.61
CA ILE A 184 -7.97 5.44 1.18
C ILE A 184 -6.79 5.82 0.29
N SER A 185 -5.72 6.35 0.88
CA SER A 185 -4.47 6.62 0.18
C SER A 185 -3.36 5.69 0.60
N ILE A 186 -2.48 5.37 -0.35
CA ILE A 186 -1.31 4.49 -0.14
C ILE A 186 -0.20 4.85 -1.13
N GLY A 187 1.05 4.56 -0.76
CA GLY A 187 2.19 4.51 -1.66
C GLY A 187 2.86 5.84 -1.98
N GLU A 188 2.29 6.96 -1.61
CA GLU A 188 2.87 8.29 -1.76
C GLU A 188 2.63 9.12 -0.50
N ARG A 189 3.38 10.21 -0.35
CA ARG A 189 3.15 11.18 0.72
C ARG A 189 1.86 11.96 0.46
N LEU A 190 0.91 11.86 1.36
CA LEU A 190 -0.33 12.64 1.33
C LEU A 190 -0.11 14.03 1.91
N THR A 191 -0.30 15.07 1.11
CA THR A 191 -0.15 16.48 1.49
C THR A 191 -1.45 17.08 2.02
N ALA A 192 -1.34 18.20 2.78
CA ALA A 192 -2.49 18.95 3.26
C ALA A 192 -3.37 19.47 2.10
N ALA A 193 -2.75 19.94 1.02
CA ALA A 193 -3.46 20.42 -0.17
C ALA A 193 -4.31 19.31 -0.82
N GLN A 194 -3.76 18.09 -0.98
CA GLN A 194 -4.48 16.94 -1.52
C GLN A 194 -5.67 16.54 -0.61
N ARG A 195 -5.48 16.56 0.72
CA ARG A 195 -6.58 16.32 1.67
C ARG A 195 -7.70 17.34 1.51
N GLN A 196 -7.37 18.61 1.44
CA GLN A 196 -8.34 19.70 1.27
C GLN A 196 -9.10 19.57 -0.06
N LEU A 197 -8.41 19.26 -1.14
CA LEU A 197 -9.00 19.07 -2.45
C LEU A 197 -10.00 17.91 -2.48
N CYS A 198 -9.63 16.75 -1.97
CA CYS A 198 -10.52 15.60 -1.89
C CYS A 198 -11.70 15.84 -0.94
N ARG A 199 -11.47 16.57 0.16
CA ARG A 199 -12.55 16.98 1.05
C ARG A 199 -13.54 17.94 0.37
N ALA A 200 -13.04 18.87 -0.44
CA ALA A 200 -13.89 19.78 -1.21
C ALA A 200 -14.74 19.01 -2.25
N ALA A 201 -14.15 18.04 -2.94
CA ALA A 201 -14.82 17.26 -3.98
C ALA A 201 -15.86 16.27 -3.45
N TRP A 202 -15.54 15.58 -2.35
CA TRP A 202 -16.36 14.43 -1.89
C TRP A 202 -16.86 14.54 -0.45
N GLN A 203 -16.48 15.60 0.29
CA GLN A 203 -16.83 15.82 1.70
C GLN A 203 -16.37 14.68 2.62
N LEU A 204 -15.31 13.97 2.22
CA LEU A 204 -14.74 12.83 2.93
C LEU A 204 -13.29 13.09 3.35
N GLU A 205 -12.91 12.53 4.50
CA GLU A 205 -11.53 12.52 4.95
C GLU A 205 -10.78 11.33 4.35
N ILE A 206 -9.63 11.57 3.73
CA ILE A 206 -8.74 10.50 3.28
C ILE A 206 -8.14 9.80 4.49
N LYS A 207 -8.22 8.49 4.54
CA LYS A 207 -7.54 7.64 5.51
C LYS A 207 -6.25 7.10 4.89
N ASP A 208 -5.12 7.56 5.43
CA ASP A 208 -3.81 7.28 4.86
C ASP A 208 -3.16 6.02 5.42
N ILE A 209 -2.50 5.27 4.52
CA ILE A 209 -1.72 4.08 4.85
C ILE A 209 -0.27 4.37 4.49
N TYR A 210 0.60 4.37 5.50
CA TYR A 210 2.03 4.42 5.31
C TYR A 210 2.60 3.01 5.28
N SER A 211 3.13 2.61 4.14
CA SER A 211 3.73 1.29 3.90
C SER A 211 4.94 1.40 2.98
N ALA A 212 5.81 0.41 3.04
CA ALA A 212 6.91 0.25 2.11
C ALA A 212 7.00 -1.22 1.68
N GLU A 213 7.39 -1.47 0.45
CA GLU A 213 7.54 -2.83 -0.08
C GLU A 213 8.55 -3.65 0.74
N GLU A 214 9.56 -2.96 1.31
CA GLU A 214 10.64 -3.56 2.09
C GLU A 214 10.19 -4.12 3.45
N VAL A 215 9.17 -3.51 4.07
CA VAL A 215 8.78 -3.83 5.47
C VAL A 215 7.28 -4.02 5.67
N GLY A 216 6.48 -3.80 4.63
CA GLY A 216 5.03 -3.88 4.71
C GLY A 216 4.39 -2.63 5.35
N TYR A 217 3.37 -2.83 6.19
CA TYR A 217 2.70 -1.75 6.90
C TYR A 217 3.60 -1.12 7.97
N ILE A 218 3.76 0.20 7.92
CA ILE A 218 4.50 1.00 8.91
C ILE A 218 3.52 1.70 9.84
N ALA A 219 2.51 2.38 9.28
CA ALA A 219 1.49 3.08 10.06
C ALA A 219 0.15 3.14 9.32
N HIS A 220 -0.90 3.25 10.10
CA HIS A 220 -2.27 3.48 9.65
C HIS A 220 -2.79 4.72 10.33
N GLN A 221 -3.40 5.63 9.58
CA GLN A 221 -4.10 6.74 10.20
C GLN A 221 -5.25 6.22 11.06
N SER A 222 -5.40 6.74 12.28
CA SER A 222 -6.51 6.36 13.18
C SER A 222 -7.86 6.80 12.61
N PRO A 223 -8.97 6.20 13.06
CA PRO A 223 -10.33 6.63 12.70
C PRO A 223 -10.66 8.06 13.17
N GLN A 224 -10.00 8.50 14.25
CA GLN A 224 -10.19 9.84 14.85
C GLN A 224 -9.44 10.90 14.12
#